data_e0573013a790cb1223e7f3c99e4d4f54
#
_entry.id   e0573013a790cb1223e7f3c99e4d4f54
#
_cell.length_a   1.000
_cell.length_b   1.000
_cell.length_c   1.000
_cell.angle_alpha   90.00
_cell.angle_beta   90.00
_cell.angle_gamma   90.00
#
_symmetry.space_group_name_H-M   'P 1'
#
loop_
_entity.id
_entity.type
_entity.pdbx_description
1 polymer ?
#
loop_
_entity_poly.entity_id
_entity_poly.type
_entity_poly.pdbx_seq_one_letter_code
_entity_poly.pdbx_strand_id
1 'polypeptide(L)'
;MQNSLFEQRLENLKTVLDSNSQAVLLTNEKNIGYFCGFFHSEGYLLVTENETVLFVDFRYYEAALKKSSGCRVVCFTKLFKDLISELKNNSVVNVFFEASDITVEKYNRFKKAFSENNIECVCDGSLDHKIEKIRCIK
;
A
#
# COMPACT_ATOMS: atom_id res chain seq x y z
N MET A 1 12.68 12.18 14.57
CA MET A 1 13.75 11.94 13.60
C MET A 1 13.38 10.85 12.61
N GLN A 2 13.18 9.62 13.09
CA GLN A 2 12.80 8.53 12.19
C GLN A 2 11.44 8.77 11.51
N ASN A 3 10.49 9.37 12.23
CA ASN A 3 9.19 9.70 11.65
C ASN A 3 9.32 10.62 10.45
N SER A 4 10.21 11.60 10.55
CA SER A 4 10.43 12.56 9.46
C SER A 4 10.96 11.86 8.20
N LEU A 5 11.86 10.87 8.37
CA LEU A 5 12.39 10.10 7.24
C LEU A 5 11.29 9.32 6.53
N PHE A 6 10.47 8.59 7.27
CA PHE A 6 9.40 7.80 6.67
C PHE A 6 8.32 8.69 6.07
N GLU A 7 8.00 9.79 6.73
CA GLU A 7 7.05 10.76 6.17
C GLU A 7 7.53 11.29 4.83
N GLN A 8 8.83 11.61 4.72
CA GLN A 8 9.40 12.10 3.47
C GLN A 8 9.33 11.03 2.38
N ARG A 9 9.64 9.78 2.73
CA ARG A 9 9.55 8.68 1.77
C ARG A 9 8.13 8.47 1.28
N LEU A 10 7.14 8.56 2.18
CA LEU A 10 5.73 8.44 1.80
C LEU A 10 5.28 9.58 0.92
N GLU A 11 5.75 10.80 1.18
CA GLU A 11 5.45 11.92 0.29
C GLU A 11 6.02 11.69 -1.11
N ASN A 12 7.23 11.13 -1.19
CA ASN A 12 7.82 10.79 -2.48
C ASN A 12 6.99 9.72 -3.20
N LEU A 13 6.47 8.75 -2.45
CA LEU A 13 5.64 7.71 -3.05
C LEU A 13 4.33 8.29 -3.57
N LYS A 14 3.75 9.25 -2.86
CA LYS A 14 2.51 9.89 -3.30
C LYS A 14 2.66 10.61 -4.63
N THR A 15 3.88 10.99 -5.01
CA THR A 15 4.09 11.66 -6.30
C THR A 15 3.79 10.76 -7.49
N VAL A 16 3.70 9.43 -7.31
CA VAL A 16 3.33 8.55 -8.41
C VAL A 16 1.83 8.62 -8.72
N LEU A 17 1.04 9.18 -7.81
CA LEU A 17 -0.39 9.33 -7.99
C LEU A 17 -0.69 10.59 -8.80
N ASP A 18 -1.48 10.44 -9.87
CA ASP A 18 -1.82 11.57 -10.73
C ASP A 18 -3.10 12.28 -10.28
N SER A 19 -3.92 11.61 -9.47
CA SER A 19 -5.18 12.19 -9.02
C SER A 19 -5.65 11.53 -7.73
N ASN A 20 -6.68 12.13 -7.12
CA ASN A 20 -7.29 11.58 -5.90
C ASN A 20 -7.98 10.24 -6.14
N SER A 21 -8.23 9.88 -7.40
CA SER A 21 -8.90 8.62 -7.71
C SER A 21 -7.95 7.44 -7.80
N GLN A 22 -6.66 7.66 -7.57
CA GLN A 22 -5.63 6.62 -7.65
C GLN A 22 -5.08 6.29 -6.27
N ALA A 23 -4.61 5.05 -6.12
CA ALA A 23 -3.96 4.60 -4.90
C ALA A 23 -2.86 3.61 -5.26
N VAL A 24 -1.93 3.43 -4.33
CA VAL A 24 -0.87 2.43 -4.41
C VAL A 24 -1.12 1.41 -3.31
N LEU A 25 -1.06 0.12 -3.66
CA LEU A 25 -1.15 -0.94 -2.66
C LEU A 25 0.14 -1.76 -2.71
N LEU A 26 0.94 -1.65 -1.67
CA LEU A 26 2.20 -2.37 -1.55
C LEU A 26 1.98 -3.68 -0.81
N THR A 27 2.50 -4.77 -1.36
CA THR A 27 2.44 -6.10 -0.74
C THR A 27 3.84 -6.64 -0.45
N ASN A 28 4.88 -6.01 -1.02
CA ASN A 28 6.25 -6.45 -0.86
C ASN A 28 6.82 -5.99 0.49
N GLU A 29 7.31 -6.94 1.27
CA GLU A 29 7.82 -6.69 2.62
C GLU A 29 8.91 -5.60 2.64
N LYS A 30 9.83 -5.65 1.70
CA LYS A 30 10.95 -4.71 1.67
C LYS A 30 10.49 -3.29 1.36
N ASN A 31 9.54 -3.15 0.44
CA ASN A 31 9.01 -1.83 0.10
C ASN A 31 8.18 -1.26 1.25
N ILE A 32 7.34 -2.10 1.87
CA ILE A 32 6.57 -1.66 3.02
C ILE A 32 7.50 -1.18 4.13
N GLY A 33 8.56 -1.94 4.41
CA GLY A 33 9.54 -1.56 5.42
C GLY A 33 10.26 -0.26 5.07
N TYR A 34 10.61 -0.09 3.80
CA TYR A 34 11.29 1.13 3.36
C TYR A 34 10.41 2.37 3.59
N PHE A 35 9.12 2.27 3.29
CA PHE A 35 8.23 3.43 3.34
C PHE A 35 7.64 3.72 4.71
N CYS A 36 7.42 2.71 5.55
CA CYS A 36 6.80 2.95 6.86
C CYS A 36 7.49 2.28 8.05
N GLY A 37 8.57 1.55 7.81
CA GLY A 37 9.35 0.97 8.90
C GLY A 37 8.88 -0.38 9.39
N PHE A 38 7.81 -0.93 8.81
CA PHE A 38 7.28 -2.24 9.22
C PHE A 38 7.77 -3.33 8.26
N PHE A 39 8.69 -4.19 8.74
CA PHE A 39 9.33 -5.23 7.93
C PHE A 39 8.76 -6.61 8.27
N HIS A 40 7.52 -6.90 7.84
CA HIS A 40 6.89 -8.21 8.03
C HIS A 40 6.14 -8.59 6.77
N SER A 41 6.14 -9.89 6.45
CA SER A 41 5.60 -10.41 5.20
C SER A 41 4.07 -10.36 5.10
N GLU A 42 3.39 -10.13 6.20
CA GLU A 42 1.93 -10.22 6.25
C GLU A 42 1.24 -8.86 6.31
N GLY A 43 1.89 -7.83 5.81
CA GLY A 43 1.31 -6.49 5.82
C GLY A 43 0.94 -6.02 4.43
N TYR A 44 0.03 -5.05 4.38
CA TYR A 44 -0.40 -4.39 3.15
C TYR A 44 -0.42 -2.89 3.40
N LEU A 45 0.28 -2.13 2.59
CA LEU A 45 0.35 -0.68 2.76
C LEU A 45 -0.43 0.01 1.64
N LEU A 46 -1.51 0.68 2.01
CA LEU A 46 -2.35 1.41 1.08
C LEU A 46 -2.02 2.89 1.17
N VAL A 47 -1.64 3.48 0.04
CA VAL A 47 -1.28 4.90 -0.02
C VAL A 47 -2.23 5.61 -0.97
N THR A 48 -2.96 6.58 -0.44
CA THR A 48 -3.80 7.47 -1.24
C THR A 48 -3.27 8.89 -1.05
N GLU A 49 -3.79 9.84 -1.82
CA GLU A 49 -3.38 11.23 -1.63
C GLU A 49 -3.73 11.75 -0.25
N ASN A 50 -4.79 11.23 0.34
CA ASN A 50 -5.31 11.73 1.61
C ASN A 50 -4.71 11.05 2.83
N GLU A 51 -4.33 9.79 2.72
CA GLU A 51 -3.82 9.06 3.88
C GLU A 51 -3.03 7.82 3.49
N THR A 52 -2.31 7.30 4.46
CA THR A 52 -1.55 6.06 4.33
C THR A 52 -2.04 5.11 5.42
N VAL A 53 -2.40 3.89 5.04
CA VAL A 53 -2.96 2.91 5.96
C VAL A 53 -2.20 1.60 5.84
N LEU A 54 -1.73 1.09 6.97
CA LEU A 54 -1.06 -0.21 7.04
C LEU A 54 -2.06 -1.24 7.57
N PHE A 55 -2.36 -2.26 6.76
CA PHE A 55 -3.28 -3.34 7.15
C PHE A 55 -2.48 -4.54 7.60
N VAL A 56 -2.74 -5.01 8.82
CA VAL A 56 -2.11 -6.19 9.39
C VAL A 56 -3.16 -7.03 10.09
N ASP A 57 -2.90 -8.33 10.27
CA ASP A 57 -3.80 -9.14 11.08
C ASP A 57 -3.44 -8.99 12.57
N PHE A 58 -4.24 -9.62 13.43
CA PHE A 58 -4.10 -9.44 14.88
C PHE A 58 -2.72 -9.88 15.40
N ARG A 59 -2.06 -10.81 14.72
CA ARG A 59 -0.75 -11.31 15.17
C ARG A 59 0.33 -10.23 15.13
N TYR A 60 0.21 -9.30 14.21
CA TYR A 60 1.23 -8.27 13.98
C TYR A 60 0.79 -6.87 14.39
N TYR A 61 -0.42 -6.73 14.89
CA TYR A 61 -0.99 -5.42 15.16
C TYR A 61 -0.17 -4.59 16.15
N GLU A 62 0.22 -5.19 17.27
CA GLU A 62 1.02 -4.46 18.27
C GLU A 62 2.40 -4.08 17.72
N ALA A 63 3.02 -5.00 16.98
CA ALA A 63 4.32 -4.71 16.38
C ALA A 63 4.21 -3.58 15.37
N ALA A 64 3.13 -3.56 14.59
CA ALA A 64 2.91 -2.50 13.60
C ALA A 64 2.71 -1.15 14.28
N LEU A 65 1.97 -1.10 15.37
CA LEU A 65 1.76 0.14 16.11
C LEU A 65 3.07 0.71 16.65
N LYS A 66 3.99 -0.16 17.05
CA LYS A 66 5.27 0.26 17.63
C LYS A 66 6.31 0.63 16.57
N LYS A 67 6.32 -0.09 15.45
CA LYS A 67 7.41 0.01 14.47
C LYS A 67 7.10 0.86 13.25
N SER A 68 5.83 1.03 12.92
CA SER A 68 5.48 1.81 11.73
C SER A 68 5.43 3.30 12.02
N SER A 69 5.67 4.10 10.98
CA SER A 69 5.63 5.56 11.06
C SER A 69 4.95 6.11 9.82
N GLY A 70 4.22 7.20 10.00
CA GLY A 70 3.61 7.92 8.89
C GLY A 70 2.33 7.30 8.37
N CYS A 71 1.80 6.30 9.04
CA CYS A 71 0.60 5.61 8.58
C CYS A 71 -0.32 5.27 9.75
N ARG A 72 -1.59 5.11 9.42
CA ARG A 72 -2.60 4.61 10.36
C ARG A 72 -2.58 3.08 10.27
N VAL A 73 -2.62 2.39 11.40
CA VAL A 73 -2.58 0.93 11.42
C VAL A 73 -3.98 0.39 11.63
N VAL A 74 -4.38 -0.55 10.77
CA VAL A 74 -5.69 -1.20 10.85
C VAL A 74 -5.47 -2.70 11.01
N CYS A 75 -6.11 -3.28 12.03
CA CYS A 75 -6.13 -4.72 12.21
C CYS A 75 -7.31 -5.27 11.43
N PHE A 76 -7.03 -5.91 10.29
CA PHE A 76 -8.11 -6.39 9.43
C PHE A 76 -8.64 -7.74 9.92
N THR A 77 -9.93 -7.95 9.73
CA THR A 77 -10.56 -9.26 9.94
C THR A 77 -10.89 -9.90 8.59
N LYS A 78 -11.33 -9.09 7.63
CA LYS A 78 -11.58 -9.53 6.26
C LYS A 78 -10.86 -8.53 5.35
N LEU A 79 -9.68 -8.93 4.87
CA LEU A 79 -8.79 -8.04 4.15
C LEU A 79 -9.45 -7.31 2.98
N PHE A 80 -10.09 -8.06 2.07
CA PHE A 80 -10.65 -7.43 0.87
C PHE A 80 -11.77 -6.46 1.23
N LYS A 81 -12.62 -6.83 2.17
CA LYS A 81 -13.72 -5.97 2.60
C LYS A 81 -13.17 -4.67 3.19
N ASP A 82 -12.17 -4.79 4.04
CA ASP A 82 -11.59 -3.63 4.71
C ASP A 82 -10.84 -2.73 3.72
N LEU A 83 -10.11 -3.33 2.77
CA LEU A 83 -9.43 -2.56 1.72
C LEU A 83 -10.44 -1.82 0.85
N ILE A 84 -11.48 -2.50 0.40
CA ILE A 84 -12.49 -1.89 -0.47
C ILE A 84 -13.19 -0.75 0.25
N SER A 85 -13.49 -0.91 1.54
CA SER A 85 -14.09 0.14 2.34
C SER A 85 -13.21 1.40 2.36
N GLU A 86 -11.91 1.24 2.57
CA GLU A 86 -10.98 2.37 2.58
C GLU A 86 -10.89 3.02 1.19
N LEU A 87 -10.86 2.20 0.14
CA LEU A 87 -10.77 2.72 -1.22
C LEU A 87 -12.00 3.53 -1.56
N LYS A 88 -13.19 3.05 -1.18
CA LYS A 88 -14.43 3.78 -1.44
C LYS A 88 -14.51 5.07 -0.64
N ASN A 89 -14.05 5.03 0.61
CA ASN A 89 -14.01 6.23 1.46
C ASN A 89 -13.14 7.32 0.86
N ASN A 90 -12.12 6.94 0.09
CA ASN A 90 -11.20 7.87 -0.55
C ASN A 90 -11.54 8.10 -2.03
N SER A 91 -12.67 7.57 -2.50
CA SER A 91 -13.13 7.72 -3.89
C SER A 91 -12.10 7.19 -4.90
N VAL A 92 -11.39 6.14 -4.56
CA VAL A 92 -10.38 5.54 -5.41
C VAL A 92 -11.03 4.59 -6.41
N VAL A 93 -10.64 4.70 -7.69
CA VAL A 93 -11.12 3.82 -8.75
C VAL A 93 -9.99 3.06 -9.44
N ASN A 94 -8.74 3.44 -9.23
CA ASN A 94 -7.57 2.76 -9.80
C ASN A 94 -6.55 2.47 -8.70
N VAL A 95 -6.10 1.22 -8.61
CA VAL A 95 -5.10 0.81 -7.63
C VAL A 95 -3.90 0.22 -8.36
N PHE A 96 -2.72 0.75 -8.05
CA PHE A 96 -1.46 0.30 -8.64
C PHE A 96 -0.77 -0.70 -7.73
N PHE A 97 -0.36 -1.83 -8.31
CA PHE A 97 0.31 -2.91 -7.59
C PHE A 97 1.75 -3.06 -8.06
N GLU A 98 2.61 -3.49 -7.13
CA GLU A 98 3.95 -3.96 -7.51
C GLU A 98 3.81 -5.26 -8.30
N ALA A 99 4.49 -5.35 -9.44
CA ALA A 99 4.39 -6.54 -10.29
C ALA A 99 5.50 -7.55 -10.05
N SER A 100 6.64 -7.11 -9.49
CA SER A 100 7.84 -7.94 -9.43
C SER A 100 7.77 -9.10 -8.45
N ASP A 101 6.92 -9.02 -7.44
CA ASP A 101 6.93 -9.99 -6.34
C ASP A 101 5.55 -10.59 -6.03
N ILE A 102 4.52 -10.11 -6.66
CA ILE A 102 3.17 -10.62 -6.42
C ILE A 102 2.92 -11.84 -7.30
N THR A 103 2.35 -12.89 -6.72
CA THR A 103 2.01 -14.08 -7.51
C THR A 103 0.78 -13.79 -8.35
N VAL A 104 0.64 -14.55 -9.45
CA VAL A 104 -0.54 -14.43 -10.32
C VAL A 104 -1.81 -14.74 -9.53
N GLU A 105 -1.77 -15.76 -8.69
CA GLU A 105 -2.93 -16.14 -7.88
C GLU A 105 -3.34 -15.01 -6.94
N LYS A 106 -2.38 -14.43 -6.24
CA LYS A 106 -2.65 -13.36 -5.30
C LYS A 106 -3.21 -12.13 -6.02
N TYR A 107 -2.59 -11.75 -7.13
CA TYR A 107 -3.07 -10.63 -7.91
C TYR A 107 -4.49 -10.86 -8.43
N ASN A 108 -4.77 -12.06 -8.91
CA ASN A 108 -6.10 -12.38 -9.43
C ASN A 108 -7.18 -12.27 -8.36
N ARG A 109 -6.87 -12.61 -7.11
CA ARG A 109 -7.81 -12.45 -6.00
C ARG A 109 -8.14 -10.98 -5.76
N PHE A 110 -7.11 -10.13 -5.74
CA PHE A 110 -7.32 -8.69 -5.61
C PHE A 110 -8.14 -8.14 -6.77
N LYS A 111 -7.77 -8.53 -7.98
CA LYS A 111 -8.42 -8.05 -9.19
C LYS A 111 -9.90 -8.41 -9.20
N LYS A 112 -10.23 -9.64 -8.82
CA LYS A 112 -11.62 -10.09 -8.77
C LYS A 112 -12.41 -9.27 -7.77
N ALA A 113 -11.92 -9.14 -6.55
CA ALA A 113 -12.61 -8.42 -5.49
C ALA A 113 -12.79 -6.94 -5.85
N PHE A 114 -11.75 -6.33 -6.40
CA PHE A 114 -11.79 -4.90 -6.74
C PHE A 114 -12.69 -4.63 -7.93
N SER A 115 -12.64 -5.49 -8.97
CA SER A 115 -13.47 -5.26 -10.16
C SER A 115 -14.96 -5.42 -9.84
N GLU A 116 -15.32 -6.26 -8.90
CA GLU A 116 -16.70 -6.39 -8.44
C GLU A 116 -17.20 -5.11 -7.76
N ASN A 117 -16.29 -4.23 -7.40
CA ASN A 117 -16.61 -2.95 -6.75
C ASN A 117 -16.21 -1.75 -7.61
N ASN A 118 -16.06 -1.96 -8.91
CA ASN A 118 -15.73 -0.91 -9.87
C ASN A 118 -14.39 -0.24 -9.62
N ILE A 119 -13.44 -1.00 -9.10
CA ILE A 119 -12.07 -0.53 -8.86
C ILE A 119 -11.16 -1.31 -9.81
N GLU A 120 -10.38 -0.59 -10.62
CA GLU A 120 -9.48 -1.18 -11.58
C GLU A 120 -8.09 -1.38 -10.97
N CYS A 121 -7.48 -2.55 -11.25
CA CYS A 121 -6.13 -2.86 -10.79
C CYS A 121 -5.15 -2.66 -11.92
N VAL A 122 -4.00 -2.05 -11.63
CA VAL A 122 -2.92 -1.86 -12.59
C VAL A 122 -1.68 -2.57 -12.06
N CYS A 123 -1.17 -3.54 -12.81
CA CYS A 123 -0.03 -4.35 -12.40
C CYS A 123 0.84 -4.63 -13.59
N ASP A 124 1.40 -3.58 -14.18
CA ASP A 124 2.15 -3.65 -15.43
C ASP A 124 3.64 -3.36 -15.27
N GLY A 125 4.12 -3.24 -14.03
CA GLY A 125 5.51 -2.94 -13.73
C GLY A 125 5.83 -1.46 -13.64
N SER A 126 4.88 -0.58 -13.96
CA SER A 126 5.12 0.85 -13.92
C SER A 126 5.39 1.34 -12.49
N LEU A 127 4.65 0.80 -11.52
CA LEU A 127 4.86 1.17 -10.12
C LEU A 127 6.23 0.73 -9.64
N ASP A 128 6.64 -0.50 -9.98
CA ASP A 128 7.95 -1.04 -9.60
C ASP A 128 9.06 -0.12 -10.08
N HIS A 129 8.96 0.34 -11.33
CA HIS A 129 9.95 1.22 -11.93
C HIS A 129 10.02 2.56 -11.18
N LYS A 130 8.88 3.13 -10.83
CA LYS A 130 8.81 4.39 -10.08
C LYS A 130 9.37 4.25 -8.68
N ILE A 131 9.05 3.14 -8.00
CA ILE A 131 9.58 2.86 -6.66
C ILE A 131 11.10 2.73 -6.70
N GLU A 132 11.62 2.04 -7.70
CA GLU A 132 13.05 1.88 -7.86
C GLU A 132 13.75 3.23 -7.97
N LYS A 133 13.18 4.15 -8.74
CA LYS A 133 13.71 5.50 -8.85
C LYS A 133 13.68 6.24 -7.52
N ILE A 134 12.60 6.12 -6.78
CA ILE A 134 12.46 6.75 -5.47
C ILE A 134 13.53 6.25 -4.51
N ARG A 135 13.75 4.93 -4.49
CA ARG A 135 14.70 4.33 -3.56
C ARG A 135 16.16 4.61 -3.93
N CYS A 136 16.42 4.99 -5.17
CA CYS A 136 17.76 5.35 -5.60
C CYS A 136 18.14 6.79 -5.25
N ILE A 137 17.18 7.61 -4.87
CA ILE A 137 17.43 9.00 -4.46
C ILE A 137 17.96 9.00 -3.04
N LYS A 138 19.09 9.66 -2.84
CA LYS A 138 19.72 9.77 -1.51
C LYS A 138 19.67 11.17 -0.98
#